data_1f3319fa80f083a992a970404dbd5d57
#
_entry.id   1f3319fa80f083a992a970404dbd5d57
#
_cell.length_a   1.000
_cell.length_b   1.000
_cell.length_c   1.000
_cell.angle_alpha   90.00
_cell.angle_beta   90.00
_cell.angle_gamma   90.00
#
_symmetry.space_group_name_H-M   'P 1'
#
loop_
_entity.id
_entity.type
_entity.pdbx_description
1 polymer ?
#
loop_
_entity_poly.entity_id
_entity_poly.type
_entity_poly.pdbx_seq_one_letter_code
_entity_poly.pdbx_strand_id
1 'polypeptide(L)'
;LLLAGGRDYNDMCSGCHLQPSKTQSDLNMALYPQPPNLSLQPAKGLYGDANARAARHFWYIKHGIKASGMPAWGMTHSDDRIWAMVAFIQKLPTLTPEQYQILTAPEEGDEPMAGM
;
A
#
# COMPACT_ATOMS: atom_id res chain seq x y z
N LEU A 1 -1.81 -3.13 -14.46
CA LEU A 1 -0.80 -2.90 -13.43
C LEU A 1 -1.39 -2.21 -12.20
N LEU A 2 -2.09 -1.09 -12.39
CA LEU A 2 -2.69 -0.36 -11.26
C LEU A 2 -3.81 -1.17 -10.59
N LEU A 3 -4.59 -1.92 -11.36
CA LEU A 3 -5.65 -2.76 -10.78
C LEU A 3 -5.08 -3.88 -9.92
N ALA A 4 -4.03 -4.56 -10.40
CA ALA A 4 -3.40 -5.62 -9.63
C ALA A 4 -2.77 -5.06 -8.35
N GLY A 5 -2.05 -3.95 -8.46
CA GLY A 5 -1.42 -3.30 -7.30
C GLY A 5 -2.45 -2.74 -6.32
N GLY A 6 -3.53 -2.17 -6.85
CA GLY A 6 -4.60 -1.61 -6.01
C GLY A 6 -5.30 -2.67 -5.16
N ARG A 7 -5.61 -3.82 -5.75
CA ARG A 7 -6.23 -4.91 -4.99
C ARG A 7 -5.32 -5.41 -3.90
N ASP A 8 -4.04 -5.64 -4.21
CA ASP A 8 -3.07 -6.09 -3.21
C ASP A 8 -2.88 -5.03 -2.11
N TYR A 9 -2.82 -3.75 -2.49
CA TYR A 9 -2.71 -2.68 -1.50
C TYR A 9 -3.92 -2.68 -0.55
N ASN A 10 -5.11 -2.76 -1.10
CA ASN A 10 -6.32 -2.73 -0.27
C ASN A 10 -6.37 -3.93 0.69
N ASP A 11 -5.98 -5.10 0.22
CA ASP A 11 -6.04 -6.31 1.04
C ASP A 11 -4.95 -6.38 2.10
N MET A 12 -3.74 -5.90 1.78
CA MET A 12 -2.58 -6.16 2.61
C MET A 12 -1.97 -4.94 3.27
N CYS A 13 -2.20 -3.76 2.73
CA CYS A 13 -1.51 -2.54 3.17
C CYS A 13 -2.42 -1.50 3.79
N SER A 14 -3.68 -1.40 3.34
CA SER A 14 -4.55 -0.30 3.73
C SER A 14 -4.90 -0.31 5.21
N GLY A 15 -4.90 -1.48 5.85
CA GLY A 15 -5.19 -1.58 7.28
C GLY A 15 -4.23 -0.76 8.13
N CYS A 16 -2.97 -0.70 7.73
CA CYS A 16 -1.94 0.07 8.44
C CYS A 16 -1.65 1.41 7.78
N HIS A 17 -1.61 1.45 6.45
CA HIS A 17 -1.18 2.64 5.69
C HIS A 17 -2.33 3.50 5.18
N LEU A 18 -3.56 3.09 5.47
CA LEU A 18 -4.77 3.87 5.23
C LEU A 18 -5.10 4.02 3.75
N GLN A 19 -6.11 4.84 3.45
CA GLN A 19 -6.63 5.07 2.10
C GLN A 19 -7.20 6.49 2.05
N PRO A 20 -7.54 7.01 0.84
CA PRO A 20 -8.08 8.37 0.74
C PRO A 20 -9.29 8.58 1.67
N SER A 21 -9.32 9.71 2.34
CA SER A 21 -10.31 10.15 3.32
C SER A 21 -10.29 9.40 4.65
N LYS A 22 -9.40 8.44 4.85
CA LYS A 22 -9.20 7.78 6.14
C LYS A 22 -7.96 8.36 6.81
N THR A 23 -8.09 8.71 8.09
CA THR A 23 -6.98 9.31 8.85
C THR A 23 -6.44 8.40 9.95
N GLN A 24 -7.15 7.31 10.25
CA GLN A 24 -6.72 6.35 11.27
C GLN A 24 -7.41 5.00 11.09
N SER A 25 -6.82 3.98 11.63
CA SER A 25 -7.39 2.64 11.78
C SER A 25 -6.88 2.05 13.08
N ASP A 26 -7.46 0.95 13.54
CA ASP A 26 -7.00 0.29 14.75
C ASP A 26 -5.54 -0.14 14.63
N LEU A 27 -5.18 -0.76 13.51
CA LEU A 27 -3.79 -1.18 13.29
C LEU A 27 -2.84 0.00 13.19
N ASN A 28 -3.23 1.06 12.46
CA ASN A 28 -2.40 2.24 12.32
C ASN A 28 -2.10 2.88 13.68
N MET A 29 -3.13 2.99 14.52
CA MET A 29 -3.00 3.60 15.84
C MET A 29 -2.26 2.72 16.84
N ALA A 30 -2.32 1.39 16.66
CA ALA A 30 -1.75 0.45 17.62
C ALA A 30 -0.26 0.19 17.41
N LEU A 31 0.30 0.56 16.25
CA LEU A 31 1.71 0.31 15.95
C LEU A 31 2.60 1.50 16.32
N TYR A 32 3.78 1.19 16.81
CA TYR A 32 4.79 2.19 17.10
C TYR A 32 6.16 1.68 16.62
N PRO A 33 6.82 2.39 15.69
CA PRO A 33 6.37 3.65 15.09
C PRO A 33 5.11 3.47 14.23
N GLN A 34 4.29 4.52 14.21
CA GLN A 34 3.04 4.50 13.47
C GLN A 34 3.30 4.46 11.97
N PRO A 35 2.65 3.54 11.22
CA PRO A 35 2.82 3.51 9.77
C PRO A 35 2.38 4.81 9.12
N PRO A 36 3.13 5.31 8.13
CA PRO A 36 2.73 6.54 7.45
C PRO A 36 1.47 6.35 6.63
N ASN A 37 0.64 7.39 6.56
CA ASN A 37 -0.53 7.41 5.69
C ASN A 37 -0.09 7.64 4.26
N LEU A 38 -0.09 6.56 3.45
CA LEU A 38 0.38 6.61 2.08
C LEU A 38 -0.58 7.28 1.12
N SER A 39 -1.80 7.64 1.57
CA SER A 39 -2.72 8.42 0.74
C SER A 39 -2.41 9.93 0.76
N LEU A 40 -1.50 10.37 1.61
CA LEU A 40 -1.04 11.75 1.65
C LEU A 40 0.18 11.94 0.74
N GLN A 41 0.38 13.17 0.26
CA GLN A 41 1.57 13.47 -0.53
C GLN A 41 2.81 13.25 0.33
N PRO A 42 3.85 12.57 -0.21
CA PRO A 42 5.08 12.39 0.55
C PRO A 42 5.79 13.71 0.78
N ALA A 43 6.59 13.77 1.83
CA ALA A 43 7.45 14.92 2.08
C ALA A 43 8.34 15.17 0.87
N LYS A 44 8.55 16.47 0.55
CA LYS A 44 9.37 16.85 -0.61
C LYS A 44 10.78 16.28 -0.44
N GLY A 45 11.25 15.58 -1.46
CA GLY A 45 12.59 14.97 -1.45
C GLY A 45 12.72 13.71 -0.62
N LEU A 46 11.63 13.16 -0.10
CA LEU A 46 11.69 11.91 0.67
C LEU A 46 12.35 10.81 -0.17
N TYR A 47 13.46 10.26 0.36
CA TYR A 47 14.29 9.23 -0.29
C TYR A 47 14.85 9.66 -1.65
N GLY A 48 14.85 10.98 -1.96
CA GLY A 48 15.35 11.50 -3.23
C GLY A 48 14.21 11.75 -4.23
N ASP A 49 14.40 11.35 -5.50
CA ASP A 49 13.38 11.55 -6.53
C ASP A 49 12.33 10.41 -6.49
N ALA A 50 11.38 10.46 -7.42
CA ALA A 50 10.30 9.47 -7.48
C ALA A 50 10.83 8.06 -7.72
N ASN A 51 11.87 7.90 -8.53
CA ASN A 51 12.45 6.59 -8.80
C ASN A 51 13.15 6.03 -7.56
N ALA A 52 13.88 6.86 -6.84
CA ALA A 52 14.53 6.44 -5.59
C ALA A 52 13.50 6.08 -4.53
N ARG A 53 12.42 6.83 -4.45
CA ARG A 53 11.32 6.53 -3.53
C ARG A 53 10.64 5.21 -3.89
N ALA A 54 10.40 4.95 -5.19
CA ALA A 54 9.83 3.70 -5.65
C ALA A 54 10.72 2.50 -5.27
N ALA A 55 12.02 2.63 -5.47
CA ALA A 55 12.97 1.57 -5.12
C ALA A 55 12.97 1.29 -3.62
N ARG A 56 12.86 2.34 -2.79
CA ARG A 56 12.81 2.19 -1.34
C ARG A 56 11.51 1.52 -0.91
N HIS A 57 10.38 1.89 -1.50
CA HIS A 57 9.10 1.23 -1.23
C HIS A 57 9.15 -0.24 -1.62
N PHE A 58 9.73 -0.56 -2.77
CA PHE A 58 9.88 -1.96 -3.20
C PHE A 58 10.67 -2.76 -2.16
N TRP A 59 11.78 -2.21 -1.69
CA TRP A 59 12.61 -2.88 -0.70
C TRP A 59 11.84 -3.16 0.59
N TYR A 60 11.13 -2.16 1.11
CA TYR A 60 10.38 -2.32 2.36
C TYR A 60 9.24 -3.33 2.22
N ILE A 61 8.54 -3.33 1.08
CA ILE A 61 7.44 -4.28 0.87
C ILE A 61 8.01 -5.71 0.78
N LYS A 62 9.08 -5.88 0.04
CA LYS A 62 9.67 -7.20 -0.17
C LYS A 62 10.25 -7.79 1.11
N HIS A 63 10.99 -6.99 1.85
CA HIS A 63 11.75 -7.46 3.00
C HIS A 63 11.12 -7.17 4.35
N GLY A 64 10.12 -6.30 4.39
CA GLY A 64 9.49 -5.87 5.62
C GLY A 64 10.36 -4.97 6.46
N ILE A 65 9.82 -4.50 7.57
CA ILE A 65 10.55 -3.72 8.57
C ILE A 65 10.24 -4.34 9.92
N LYS A 66 11.13 -5.20 10.39
CA LYS A 66 10.89 -6.01 11.58
C LYS A 66 10.60 -5.15 12.82
N ALA A 67 11.35 -4.07 13.00
CA ALA A 67 11.21 -3.21 14.16
C ALA A 67 9.86 -2.51 14.23
N SER A 68 9.22 -2.26 13.08
CA SER A 68 7.92 -1.58 13.02
C SER A 68 6.74 -2.54 12.82
N GLY A 69 7.01 -3.84 12.69
CA GLY A 69 5.97 -4.83 12.48
C GLY A 69 5.45 -4.91 11.04
N MET A 70 6.11 -4.26 10.08
CA MET A 70 5.71 -4.38 8.68
C MET A 70 6.10 -5.76 8.14
N PRO A 71 5.14 -6.57 7.63
CA PRO A 71 5.46 -7.90 7.12
C PRO A 71 6.32 -7.86 5.86
N ALA A 72 7.05 -8.96 5.61
CA ALA A 72 7.82 -9.15 4.39
C ALA A 72 6.97 -9.91 3.37
N TRP A 73 6.55 -9.25 2.30
CA TRP A 73 5.66 -9.84 1.32
C TRP A 73 6.38 -10.61 0.22
N GLY A 74 7.72 -10.52 0.17
CA GLY A 74 8.52 -11.17 -0.87
C GLY A 74 8.47 -12.69 -0.85
N MET A 75 8.11 -13.29 0.28
CA MET A 75 8.02 -14.76 0.38
C MET A 75 6.76 -15.31 -0.30
N THR A 76 5.72 -14.50 -0.44
CA THR A 76 4.43 -14.93 -0.97
C THR A 76 4.03 -14.21 -2.25
N HIS A 77 4.78 -13.20 -2.66
CA HIS A 77 4.47 -12.37 -3.83
C HIS A 77 5.70 -12.21 -4.70
N SER A 78 5.50 -12.35 -6.02
CA SER A 78 6.57 -12.13 -6.99
C SER A 78 7.00 -10.67 -7.02
N ASP A 79 8.19 -10.42 -7.54
CA ASP A 79 8.68 -9.04 -7.70
C ASP A 79 7.74 -8.23 -8.60
N ASP A 80 7.17 -8.84 -9.64
CA ASP A 80 6.23 -8.14 -10.51
C ASP A 80 4.99 -7.67 -9.75
N ARG A 81 4.46 -8.48 -8.84
CA ARG A 81 3.33 -8.07 -8.00
C ARG A 81 3.73 -6.96 -7.04
N ILE A 82 4.93 -7.02 -6.49
CA ILE A 82 5.43 -5.97 -5.60
C ILE A 82 5.61 -4.66 -6.36
N TRP A 83 6.15 -4.72 -7.59
CA TRP A 83 6.27 -3.51 -8.42
C TRP A 83 4.90 -2.93 -8.78
N ALA A 84 3.89 -3.78 -8.97
CA ALA A 84 2.52 -3.31 -9.18
C ALA A 84 1.99 -2.56 -7.95
N MET A 85 2.26 -3.06 -6.75
CA MET A 85 1.90 -2.37 -5.51
C MET A 85 2.61 -1.02 -5.39
N VAL A 86 3.91 -0.97 -5.73
CA VAL A 86 4.68 0.27 -5.70
C VAL A 86 4.10 1.30 -6.67
N ALA A 87 3.74 0.88 -7.89
CA ALA A 87 3.12 1.76 -8.88
C ALA A 87 1.80 2.34 -8.34
N PHE A 88 0.99 1.50 -7.69
CA PHE A 88 -0.25 1.96 -7.08
C PHE A 88 0.01 2.95 -5.94
N ILE A 89 0.98 2.69 -5.08
CA ILE A 89 1.34 3.58 -3.97
C ILE A 89 1.76 4.95 -4.48
N GLN A 90 2.51 4.99 -5.60
CA GLN A 90 2.90 6.27 -6.18
C GLN A 90 1.71 7.06 -6.71
N LYS A 91 0.67 6.39 -7.18
CA LYS A 91 -0.55 7.03 -7.66
C LYS A 91 -1.49 7.43 -6.52
N LEU A 92 -1.42 6.72 -5.40
CA LEU A 92 -2.38 6.81 -4.31
C LEU A 92 -2.64 8.23 -3.81
N PRO A 93 -1.64 9.11 -3.60
CA PRO A 93 -1.90 10.48 -3.12
C PRO A 93 -2.73 11.33 -4.08
N THR A 94 -2.88 10.92 -5.34
CA THR A 94 -3.65 11.67 -6.34
C THR A 94 -5.08 11.15 -6.49
N LEU A 95 -5.43 10.07 -5.79
CA LEU A 95 -6.73 9.42 -5.97
C LEU A 95 -7.79 10.03 -5.06
N THR A 96 -9.00 10.22 -5.62
CA THR A 96 -10.19 10.49 -4.81
C THR A 96 -10.66 9.18 -4.17
N PRO A 97 -11.51 9.25 -3.11
CA PRO A 97 -12.08 8.02 -2.54
C PRO A 97 -12.81 7.16 -3.58
N GLU A 98 -13.50 7.78 -4.54
CA GLU A 98 -14.22 7.06 -5.58
C GLU A 98 -13.26 6.36 -6.55
N GLN A 99 -12.18 7.04 -6.95
CA GLN A 99 -11.15 6.44 -7.80
C GLN A 99 -10.47 5.27 -7.09
N TYR A 100 -10.20 5.42 -5.79
CA TYR A 100 -9.63 4.35 -4.99
C TYR A 100 -10.53 3.12 -4.99
N GLN A 101 -11.84 3.30 -4.80
CA GLN A 101 -12.77 2.18 -4.81
C GLN A 101 -12.81 1.47 -6.16
N ILE A 102 -12.75 2.22 -7.25
CA ILE A 102 -12.73 1.63 -8.60
C ILE A 102 -11.46 0.80 -8.81
N LEU A 103 -10.31 1.34 -8.42
CA LEU A 103 -9.01 0.69 -8.65
C LEU A 103 -8.76 -0.48 -7.71
N THR A 104 -9.48 -0.57 -6.60
CA THR A 104 -9.30 -1.65 -5.62
C THR A 104 -10.44 -2.66 -5.62
N ALA A 105 -11.44 -2.49 -6.51
CA ALA A 105 -12.58 -3.39 -6.59
C ALA A 105 -12.12 -4.82 -6.92
N PRO A 106 -12.70 -5.85 -6.27
CA PRO A 106 -12.37 -7.23 -6.62
C PRO A 106 -12.74 -7.53 -8.06
N GLU A 107 -12.06 -8.49 -8.68
CA GLU A 107 -12.46 -8.97 -10.00
C GLU A 107 -13.83 -9.66 -9.92
N GLU A 108 -14.55 -9.62 -11.04
CA GLU A 108 -15.82 -10.34 -11.15
C GLU A 108 -15.57 -11.82 -10.86
N GLY A 109 -16.28 -12.36 -9.90
CA GLY A 109 -16.14 -13.76 -9.49
C GLY A 109 -15.18 -13.99 -8.34
N ASP A 110 -14.45 -12.97 -7.87
CA ASP A 110 -13.59 -13.10 -6.72
C ASP A 110 -14.41 -13.25 -5.44
N GLU A 111 -13.92 -14.11 -4.53
CA GLU A 111 -14.52 -14.24 -3.21
C GLU A 111 -14.21 -12.99 -2.37
N PRO A 112 -15.21 -12.41 -1.69
CA PRO A 112 -14.93 -11.29 -0.80
C PRO A 112 -14.06 -11.71 0.38
N MET A 113 -13.03 -10.94 0.64
CA MET A 113 -12.16 -11.17 1.81
C MET A 113 -12.91 -10.96 3.12
N ALA A 114 -13.99 -10.22 3.09
CA ALA A 114 -14.79 -9.95 4.28
C ALA A 114 -15.40 -11.19 4.91
N GLY A 115 -15.41 -12.31 4.21
CA GLY A 115 -15.88 -13.58 4.75
C GLY A 115 -14.90 -14.25 5.71
N MET A 116 -13.74 -13.69 5.84
CA MET A 116 -12.71 -14.25 6.71
C MET A 116 -12.77 -13.68 8.10
#